data_5bf6904ecb4e8ff148dfb329871e5728
#
_entry.id   5bf6904ecb4e8ff148dfb329871e5728
#
_cell.length_a   1.000
_cell.length_b   1.000
_cell.length_c   1.000
_cell.angle_alpha   90.00
_cell.angle_beta   90.00
_cell.angle_gamma   90.00
#
_symmetry.space_group_name_H-M   'P 1'
#
loop_
_entity.id
_entity.type
_entity.pdbx_description
1 polymer ?
#
loop_
_entity_poly.entity_id
_entity_poly.type
_entity_poly.pdbx_seq_one_letter_code
_entity_poly.pdbx_strand_id
1 'polypeptide(L)'
;MHAALQFGIFCAGIFFVFGSDWGEAFYKSREAGAYLKILAPLVPLLYLDVVVDSLLKGLDQQLNSMKYNFSDSFLRVLLILLFMRFAGMRAYIAILFFSSIFNAMLSVRRLLKVADVHIGLLKSAVMPAFFALLAANATQFLLKSISLSGILLVLLQTAVCAGFYAALLFPFLKLCAYHTDKKQTVKT
;
A
#
# COMPACT_ATOMS: atom_id res chain seq x y z
N MET A 1 -9.11 8.54 -4.72
CA MET A 1 -7.65 8.37 -4.56
C MET A 1 -7.23 8.21 -3.10
N HIS A 2 -7.61 9.12 -2.18
CA HIS A 2 -7.24 9.01 -0.76
C HIS A 2 -7.68 7.70 -0.09
N ALA A 3 -8.93 7.27 -0.29
CA ALA A 3 -9.45 6.04 0.33
C ALA A 3 -8.69 4.77 -0.10
N ALA A 4 -8.34 4.65 -1.39
CA ALA A 4 -7.57 3.51 -1.88
C ALA A 4 -6.15 3.48 -1.32
N LEU A 5 -5.50 4.64 -1.21
CA LEU A 5 -4.18 4.77 -0.61
C LEU A 5 -4.21 4.41 0.88
N GLN A 6 -5.23 4.87 1.61
CA GLN A 6 -5.44 4.53 3.02
C GLN A 6 -5.65 3.03 3.22
N PHE A 7 -6.44 2.40 2.34
CA PHE A 7 -6.65 0.97 2.36
C PHE A 7 -5.37 0.19 2.06
N GLY A 8 -4.60 0.62 1.05
CA GLY A 8 -3.30 0.02 0.73
C GLY A 8 -2.30 0.12 1.89
N ILE A 9 -2.26 1.26 2.58
CA ILE A 9 -1.41 1.49 3.75
C ILE A 9 -1.85 0.60 4.92
N PHE A 10 -3.16 0.44 5.14
CA PHE A 10 -3.69 -0.47 6.15
C PHE A 10 -3.27 -1.91 5.89
N CYS A 11 -3.45 -2.41 4.66
CA CYS A 11 -2.99 -3.74 4.27
C CYS A 11 -1.48 -3.92 4.45
N ALA A 12 -0.69 -2.91 4.10
CA ALA A 12 0.76 -2.92 4.33
C ALA A 12 1.10 -3.02 5.81
N GLY A 13 0.41 -2.29 6.68
CA GLY A 13 0.58 -2.37 8.13
C GLY A 13 0.32 -3.77 8.68
N ILE A 14 -0.75 -4.41 8.23
CA ILE A 14 -1.08 -5.81 8.59
C ILE A 14 0.03 -6.75 8.15
N PHE A 15 0.44 -6.73 6.87
CA PHE A 15 1.46 -7.62 6.37
C PHE A 15 2.84 -7.36 6.98
N PHE A 16 3.14 -6.12 7.33
CA PHE A 16 4.40 -5.77 7.96
C PHE A 16 4.50 -6.32 9.39
N VAL A 17 3.44 -6.21 10.18
CA VAL A 17 3.43 -6.66 11.59
C VAL A 17 3.12 -8.16 11.69
N PHE A 18 2.04 -8.60 11.08
CA PHE A 18 1.54 -9.99 11.19
C PHE A 18 2.02 -10.92 10.07
N GLY A 19 2.90 -10.47 9.18
CA GLY A 19 3.35 -11.27 8.02
C GLY A 19 3.92 -12.64 8.39
N SER A 20 4.57 -12.79 9.56
CA SER A 20 5.04 -14.09 10.02
C SER A 20 3.90 -15.05 10.32
N ASP A 21 2.86 -14.55 11.01
CA ASP A 21 1.69 -15.33 11.40
C ASP A 21 0.88 -15.74 10.18
N TRP A 22 0.76 -14.82 9.20
CA TRP A 22 0.17 -15.11 7.89
C TRP A 22 0.95 -16.18 7.12
N GLY A 23 2.29 -16.07 7.08
CA GLY A 23 3.14 -17.06 6.41
C GLY A 23 3.03 -18.45 7.04
N GLU A 24 2.98 -18.52 8.36
CA GLU A 24 2.85 -19.78 9.09
C GLU A 24 1.44 -20.37 8.96
N ALA A 25 0.39 -19.55 9.05
CA ALA A 25 -1.00 -20.01 8.96
C ALA A 25 -1.39 -20.54 7.56
N PHE A 26 -0.98 -19.85 6.50
CA PHE A 26 -1.38 -20.19 5.13
C PHE A 26 -0.38 -21.07 4.39
N TYR A 27 0.93 -20.81 4.57
CA TYR A 27 1.98 -21.48 3.82
C TYR A 27 2.78 -22.46 4.66
N LYS A 28 2.52 -22.54 5.98
CA LYS A 28 3.29 -23.34 6.94
C LYS A 28 4.82 -23.08 6.84
N SER A 29 5.18 -21.85 6.47
CA SER A 29 6.56 -21.43 6.23
C SER A 29 6.83 -20.06 6.82
N ARG A 30 7.81 -19.99 7.71
CA ARG A 30 8.32 -18.73 8.26
C ARG A 30 9.04 -17.88 7.21
N GLU A 31 9.66 -18.51 6.23
CA GLU A 31 10.32 -17.81 5.12
C GLU A 31 9.30 -17.05 4.27
N ALA A 32 8.14 -17.66 3.97
CA ALA A 32 7.06 -16.97 3.27
C ALA A 32 6.57 -15.74 4.05
N GLY A 33 6.48 -15.85 5.38
CA GLY A 33 6.16 -14.73 6.25
C GLY A 33 7.19 -13.60 6.21
N ALA A 34 8.47 -13.93 6.16
CA ALA A 34 9.54 -12.94 6.03
C ALA A 34 9.45 -12.19 4.68
N TYR A 35 9.15 -12.88 3.60
CA TYR A 35 8.92 -12.23 2.29
C TYR A 35 7.68 -11.35 2.29
N LEU A 36 6.59 -11.75 2.94
CA LEU A 36 5.40 -10.90 3.10
C LEU A 36 5.73 -9.58 3.80
N LYS A 37 6.53 -9.62 4.87
CA LYS A 37 6.99 -8.42 5.59
C LYS A 37 7.83 -7.50 4.70
N ILE A 38 8.75 -8.08 3.91
CA ILE A 38 9.61 -7.32 3.00
C ILE A 38 8.76 -6.67 1.90
N LEU A 39 7.75 -7.38 1.37
CA LEU A 39 6.88 -6.88 0.30
C LEU A 39 5.77 -5.94 0.79
N ALA A 40 5.50 -5.90 2.10
CA ALA A 40 4.45 -5.05 2.66
C ALA A 40 4.51 -3.58 2.21
N PRO A 41 5.68 -2.90 2.18
CA PRO A 41 5.76 -1.51 1.71
C PRO A 41 5.39 -1.32 0.23
N LEU A 42 5.37 -2.41 -0.55
CA LEU A 42 4.99 -2.36 -1.96
C LEU A 42 3.47 -2.21 -2.15
N VAL A 43 2.68 -2.70 -1.19
CA VAL A 43 1.22 -2.73 -1.28
C VAL A 43 0.61 -1.35 -1.52
N PRO A 44 0.98 -0.28 -0.80
CA PRO A 44 0.45 1.07 -1.06
C PRO A 44 0.79 1.58 -2.46
N LEU A 45 1.99 1.24 -2.98
CA LEU A 45 2.40 1.62 -4.34
C LEU A 45 1.56 0.92 -5.39
N LEU A 46 1.25 -0.37 -5.22
CA LEU A 46 0.38 -1.13 -6.11
C LEU A 46 -1.04 -0.56 -6.13
N TYR A 47 -1.61 -0.22 -4.96
CA TYR A 47 -2.92 0.41 -4.90
C TYR A 47 -2.93 1.81 -5.52
N LEU A 48 -1.88 2.59 -5.31
CA LEU A 48 -1.71 3.90 -5.94
C LEU A 48 -1.70 3.76 -7.48
N ASP A 49 -0.95 2.81 -7.99
CA ASP A 49 -0.81 2.56 -9.43
C ASP A 49 -2.16 2.22 -10.07
N VAL A 50 -2.92 1.29 -9.48
CA VAL A 50 -4.27 0.91 -9.98
C VAL A 50 -5.21 2.12 -10.04
N VAL A 51 -5.17 2.98 -9.02
CA VAL A 51 -6.04 4.16 -8.97
C VAL A 51 -5.61 5.21 -9.99
N VAL A 52 -4.31 5.47 -10.09
CA VAL A 52 -3.76 6.42 -11.08
C VAL A 52 -4.05 5.96 -12.50
N ASP A 53 -3.89 4.66 -12.78
CA ASP A 53 -4.21 4.05 -14.07
C ASP A 53 -5.70 4.23 -14.43
N SER A 54 -6.59 4.00 -13.47
CA SER A 54 -8.03 4.21 -13.65
C SER A 54 -8.39 5.68 -13.92
N LEU A 55 -7.73 6.61 -13.24
CA LEU A 55 -7.90 8.05 -13.46
C LEU A 55 -7.38 8.49 -14.83
N LEU A 56 -6.23 7.99 -15.24
CA LEU A 56 -5.67 8.27 -16.58
C LEU A 56 -6.59 7.77 -17.69
N LYS A 57 -7.20 6.60 -17.52
CA LYS A 57 -8.22 6.07 -18.43
C LYS A 57 -9.46 6.97 -18.51
N GLY A 58 -9.93 7.46 -17.36
CA GLY A 58 -11.05 8.41 -17.30
C GLY A 58 -10.76 9.79 -17.90
N LEU A 59 -9.48 10.18 -17.99
CA LEU A 59 -9.01 11.42 -18.63
C LEU A 59 -8.64 11.25 -20.12
N ASP A 60 -9.07 10.18 -20.74
CA ASP A 60 -8.75 9.83 -22.15
C ASP A 60 -7.24 9.67 -22.41
N GLN A 61 -6.48 9.30 -21.39
CA GLN A 61 -5.05 9.03 -21.48
C GLN A 61 -4.76 7.52 -21.54
N GLN A 62 -5.69 6.72 -22.03
CA GLN A 62 -5.61 5.26 -22.06
C GLN A 62 -4.37 4.75 -22.79
N LEU A 63 -4.01 5.36 -23.93
CA LEU A 63 -2.82 4.98 -24.71
C LEU A 63 -1.52 5.22 -23.92
N ASN A 64 -1.44 6.30 -23.14
CA ASN A 64 -0.26 6.59 -22.34
C ASN A 64 -0.15 5.62 -21.14
N SER A 65 -1.26 5.33 -20.47
CA SER A 65 -1.34 4.33 -19.41
C SER A 65 -0.88 2.96 -19.92
N MET A 66 -1.39 2.52 -21.09
CA MET A 66 -1.00 1.26 -21.71
C MET A 66 0.51 1.21 -22.04
N LYS A 67 1.08 2.30 -22.57
CA LYS A 67 2.51 2.39 -22.88
C LYS A 67 3.37 2.25 -21.61
N TYR A 68 2.98 2.89 -20.49
CA TYR A 68 3.72 2.80 -19.24
C TYR A 68 3.66 1.40 -18.66
N ASN A 69 2.47 0.78 -18.62
CA ASN A 69 2.30 -0.59 -18.14
C ASN A 69 3.05 -1.61 -18.99
N PHE A 70 3.05 -1.42 -20.32
CA PHE A 70 3.82 -2.28 -21.23
C PHE A 70 5.32 -2.11 -21.01
N SER A 71 5.80 -0.86 -20.90
CA SER A 71 7.23 -0.58 -20.67
C SER A 71 7.69 -1.14 -19.32
N ASP A 72 6.87 -1.01 -18.25
CA ASP A 72 7.15 -1.59 -16.94
C ASP A 72 7.23 -3.12 -17.00
N SER A 73 6.24 -3.76 -17.64
CA SER A 73 6.21 -5.22 -17.77
C SER A 73 7.40 -5.73 -18.56
N PHE A 74 7.74 -5.07 -19.65
CA PHE A 74 8.89 -5.43 -20.48
C PHE A 74 10.20 -5.28 -19.70
N LEU A 75 10.39 -4.14 -19.04
CA LEU A 75 11.56 -3.88 -18.20
C LEU A 75 11.69 -4.91 -17.08
N ARG A 76 10.57 -5.23 -16.41
CA ARG A 76 10.53 -6.21 -15.33
C ARG A 76 10.96 -7.60 -15.80
N VAL A 77 10.41 -8.08 -16.92
CA VAL A 77 10.77 -9.38 -17.50
C VAL A 77 12.25 -9.40 -17.88
N LEU A 78 12.73 -8.35 -18.53
CA LEU A 78 14.14 -8.23 -18.93
C LEU A 78 15.07 -8.31 -17.71
N LEU A 79 14.78 -7.54 -16.66
CA LEU A 79 15.57 -7.53 -15.43
C LEU A 79 15.52 -8.88 -14.69
N ILE A 80 14.38 -9.56 -14.67
CA ILE A 80 14.26 -10.90 -14.09
C ILE A 80 15.16 -11.88 -14.84
N LEU A 81 15.11 -11.91 -16.17
CA LEU A 81 15.93 -12.81 -16.98
C LEU A 81 17.43 -12.57 -16.80
N LEU A 82 17.83 -11.30 -16.65
CA LEU A 82 19.24 -10.94 -16.47
C LEU A 82 19.75 -11.23 -15.06
N PHE A 83 19.00 -10.88 -14.02
CA PHE A 83 19.52 -10.85 -12.64
C PHE A 83 19.08 -12.02 -11.78
N MET A 84 17.99 -12.72 -12.10
CA MET A 84 17.54 -13.84 -11.29
C MET A 84 18.53 -14.99 -11.25
N ARG A 85 19.31 -15.16 -12.32
CA ARG A 85 20.38 -16.17 -12.42
C ARG A 85 21.51 -15.94 -11.41
N PHE A 86 21.78 -14.69 -11.03
CA PHE A 86 22.91 -14.33 -10.17
C PHE A 86 22.54 -14.21 -8.69
N ALA A 87 21.37 -13.68 -8.36
CA ALA A 87 21.00 -13.36 -6.97
C ALA A 87 19.66 -13.98 -6.52
N GLY A 88 19.03 -14.82 -7.35
CA GLY A 88 17.83 -15.58 -6.97
C GLY A 88 16.68 -14.71 -6.46
N MET A 89 16.07 -15.13 -5.35
CA MET A 89 14.89 -14.45 -4.78
C MET A 89 15.15 -13.01 -4.33
N ARG A 90 16.37 -12.69 -3.91
CA ARG A 90 16.74 -11.31 -3.52
C ARG A 90 16.71 -10.36 -4.71
N ALA A 91 17.21 -10.81 -5.87
CA ALA A 91 17.13 -10.03 -7.09
C ALA A 91 15.67 -9.80 -7.51
N TYR A 92 14.83 -10.82 -7.43
CA TYR A 92 13.41 -10.72 -7.75
C TYR A 92 12.70 -9.65 -6.92
N ILE A 93 12.90 -9.65 -5.60
CA ILE A 93 12.32 -8.64 -4.70
C ILE A 93 12.82 -7.23 -5.06
N ALA A 94 14.12 -7.06 -5.28
CA ALA A 94 14.70 -5.77 -5.68
C ALA A 94 14.12 -5.25 -7.00
N ILE A 95 13.93 -6.14 -7.99
CA ILE A 95 13.32 -5.82 -9.27
C ILE A 95 11.86 -5.38 -9.10
N LEU A 96 11.08 -6.08 -8.25
CA LEU A 96 9.71 -5.70 -7.95
C LEU A 96 9.63 -4.29 -7.35
N PHE A 97 10.49 -3.97 -6.39
CA PHE A 97 10.55 -2.62 -5.80
C PHE A 97 10.91 -1.57 -6.83
N PHE A 98 11.97 -1.80 -7.59
CA PHE A 98 12.43 -0.87 -8.61
C PHE A 98 11.34 -0.62 -9.68
N SER A 99 10.78 -1.68 -10.23
CA SER A 99 9.73 -1.63 -11.25
C SER A 99 8.48 -0.89 -10.73
N SER A 100 8.00 -1.22 -9.54
CA SER A 100 6.81 -0.57 -8.96
C SER A 100 7.02 0.91 -8.67
N ILE A 101 8.19 1.32 -8.17
CA ILE A 101 8.53 2.73 -7.95
C ILE A 101 8.63 3.45 -9.29
N PHE A 102 9.27 2.84 -10.28
CA PHE A 102 9.43 3.40 -11.62
C PHE A 102 8.07 3.64 -12.29
N ASN A 103 7.19 2.63 -12.29
CA ASN A 103 5.85 2.74 -12.85
C ASN A 103 4.99 3.78 -12.13
N ALA A 104 4.95 3.75 -10.79
CA ALA A 104 4.23 4.72 -9.99
C ALA A 104 4.70 6.16 -10.26
N MET A 105 6.03 6.38 -10.42
CA MET A 105 6.57 7.69 -10.71
C MET A 105 6.15 8.20 -12.10
N LEU A 106 6.16 7.34 -13.12
CA LEU A 106 5.72 7.70 -14.48
C LEU A 106 4.23 8.02 -14.50
N SER A 107 3.40 7.16 -13.92
CA SER A 107 1.94 7.28 -13.89
C SER A 107 1.50 8.52 -13.12
N VAL A 108 2.07 8.76 -11.93
CA VAL A 108 1.76 9.95 -11.11
C VAL A 108 2.23 11.25 -11.81
N ARG A 109 3.42 11.28 -12.40
CA ARG A 109 3.89 12.44 -13.17
C ARG A 109 2.93 12.79 -14.31
N ARG A 110 2.44 11.79 -15.02
CA ARG A 110 1.49 12.00 -16.11
C ARG A 110 0.16 12.53 -15.59
N LEU A 111 -0.37 11.93 -14.52
CA LEU A 111 -1.61 12.37 -13.89
C LEU A 111 -1.52 13.84 -13.45
N LEU A 112 -0.45 14.23 -12.77
CA LEU A 112 -0.24 15.61 -12.32
C LEU A 112 -0.16 16.60 -13.48
N LYS A 113 0.41 16.16 -14.62
CA LYS A 113 0.51 17.02 -15.82
C LYS A 113 -0.82 17.22 -16.54
N VAL A 114 -1.70 16.20 -16.49
CA VAL A 114 -2.98 16.23 -17.23
C VAL A 114 -4.12 16.79 -16.37
N ALA A 115 -4.12 16.47 -15.09
CA ALA A 115 -5.23 16.83 -14.19
C ALA A 115 -5.05 18.20 -13.51
N ASP A 116 -3.89 18.84 -13.63
CA ASP A 116 -3.53 20.12 -12.95
C ASP A 116 -3.85 20.14 -11.45
N VAL A 117 -3.76 18.98 -10.79
CA VAL A 117 -4.14 18.78 -9.39
C VAL A 117 -2.89 18.76 -8.52
N HIS A 118 -2.83 19.64 -7.54
CA HIS A 118 -1.81 19.60 -6.48
C HIS A 118 -2.23 18.57 -5.42
N ILE A 119 -1.74 17.34 -5.59
CA ILE A 119 -2.05 16.26 -4.66
C ILE A 119 -1.01 16.30 -3.54
N GLY A 120 -1.42 16.62 -2.34
CA GLY A 120 -0.61 16.50 -1.13
C GLY A 120 -0.42 15.03 -0.72
N LEU A 121 0.14 14.20 -1.64
CA LEU A 121 0.34 12.76 -1.46
C LEU A 121 1.10 12.44 -0.18
N LEU A 122 2.09 13.26 0.17
CA LEU A 122 2.94 13.04 1.33
C LEU A 122 2.14 13.11 2.65
N LYS A 123 1.32 14.16 2.83
CA LYS A 123 0.46 14.30 4.00
C LYS A 123 -0.60 13.21 4.09
N SER A 124 -1.15 12.83 2.94
CA SER A 124 -2.20 11.82 2.84
C SER A 124 -1.71 10.38 3.01
N ALA A 125 -0.40 10.14 2.91
CA ALA A 125 0.21 8.83 3.10
C ALA A 125 0.83 8.67 4.49
N VAL A 126 1.52 9.68 5.01
CA VAL A 126 2.30 9.58 6.25
C VAL A 126 1.41 9.38 7.48
N MET A 127 0.31 10.15 7.61
CA MET A 127 -0.59 10.03 8.75
C MET A 127 -1.32 8.68 8.81
N PRO A 128 -1.94 8.17 7.73
CA PRO A 128 -2.53 6.84 7.75
C PRO A 128 -1.50 5.72 8.00
N ALA A 129 -0.25 5.86 7.51
CA ALA A 129 0.80 4.89 7.79
C ALA A 129 1.15 4.82 9.28
N PHE A 130 1.24 5.97 9.93
CA PHE A 130 1.47 6.04 11.38
C PHE A 130 0.32 5.37 12.15
N PHE A 131 -0.93 5.66 11.81
CA PHE A 131 -2.10 5.04 12.44
C PHE A 131 -2.19 3.54 12.17
N ALA A 132 -1.83 3.08 10.97
CA ALA A 132 -1.81 1.66 10.64
C ALA A 132 -0.77 0.91 11.48
N LEU A 133 0.43 1.46 11.63
CA LEU A 133 1.47 0.88 12.46
C LEU A 133 1.09 0.89 13.95
N LEU A 134 0.49 1.97 14.45
CA LEU A 134 0.01 2.03 15.84
C LEU A 134 -1.09 0.99 16.09
N ALA A 135 -2.08 0.90 15.20
CA ALA A 135 -3.17 -0.07 15.32
C ALA A 135 -2.64 -1.51 15.31
N ALA A 136 -1.70 -1.82 14.40
CA ALA A 136 -1.11 -3.14 14.29
C ALA A 136 -0.29 -3.53 15.52
N ASN A 137 0.55 -2.61 16.05
CA ASN A 137 1.32 -2.85 17.26
C ASN A 137 0.43 -2.97 18.50
N ALA A 138 -0.61 -2.13 18.64
CA ALA A 138 -1.59 -2.23 19.73
C ALA A 138 -2.31 -3.58 19.71
N THR A 139 -2.71 -4.03 18.52
CA THR A 139 -3.33 -5.36 18.34
C THR A 139 -2.38 -6.48 18.74
N GLN A 140 -1.11 -6.41 18.32
CA GLN A 140 -0.12 -7.41 18.69
C GLN A 140 0.08 -7.48 20.21
N PHE A 141 0.13 -6.33 20.87
CA PHE A 141 0.27 -6.27 22.33
C PHE A 141 -0.94 -6.88 23.06
N LEU A 142 -2.16 -6.55 22.62
CA LEU A 142 -3.40 -7.06 23.22
C LEU A 142 -3.57 -8.57 23.03
N LEU A 143 -3.22 -9.08 21.85
CA LEU A 143 -3.41 -10.49 21.51
C LEU A 143 -2.25 -11.39 21.93
N LYS A 144 -1.16 -10.82 22.46
CA LYS A 144 0.00 -11.58 22.95
C LYS A 144 -0.36 -12.57 24.08
N SER A 145 -1.40 -12.26 24.86
CA SER A 145 -1.88 -13.11 25.96
C SER A 145 -2.85 -14.20 25.52
N ILE A 146 -3.29 -14.21 24.26
CA ILE A 146 -4.29 -15.14 23.77
C ILE A 146 -3.57 -16.30 23.09
N SER A 147 -3.71 -17.50 23.66
CA SER A 147 -3.11 -18.75 23.18
C SER A 147 -3.92 -19.38 22.03
N LEU A 148 -4.28 -18.59 21.01
CA LEU A 148 -4.86 -19.09 19.78
C LEU A 148 -3.75 -19.38 18.77
N SER A 149 -3.95 -20.38 17.92
CA SER A 149 -3.00 -20.76 16.87
C SER A 149 -3.68 -20.92 15.51
N GLY A 150 -2.91 -20.76 14.43
CA GLY A 150 -3.35 -20.97 13.08
C GLY A 150 -4.22 -19.86 12.49
N ILE A 151 -5.11 -20.23 11.58
CA ILE A 151 -5.91 -19.29 10.77
C ILE A 151 -6.85 -18.43 11.64
N LEU A 152 -7.37 -18.97 12.73
CA LEU A 152 -8.25 -18.23 13.65
C LEU A 152 -7.54 -17.05 14.32
N LEU A 153 -6.28 -17.21 14.71
CA LEU A 153 -5.47 -16.13 15.25
C LEU A 153 -5.32 -14.99 14.24
N VAL A 154 -4.98 -15.34 12.99
CA VAL A 154 -4.74 -14.36 11.92
C VAL A 154 -6.03 -13.61 11.58
N LEU A 155 -7.18 -14.27 11.52
CA LEU A 155 -8.48 -13.61 11.31
C LEU A 155 -8.83 -12.68 12.46
N LEU A 156 -8.60 -13.08 13.69
CA LEU A 156 -8.85 -12.24 14.86
C LEU A 156 -7.91 -11.01 14.87
N GLN A 157 -6.63 -11.20 14.60
CA GLN A 157 -5.65 -10.11 14.49
C GLN A 157 -6.06 -9.08 13.45
N THR A 158 -6.47 -9.53 12.26
CA THR A 158 -6.90 -8.63 11.19
C THR A 158 -8.19 -7.90 11.52
N ALA A 159 -9.18 -8.56 12.12
CA ALA A 159 -10.45 -7.96 12.51
C ALA A 159 -10.25 -6.89 13.61
N VAL A 160 -9.48 -7.20 14.65
CA VAL A 160 -9.17 -6.26 15.73
C VAL A 160 -8.35 -5.07 15.22
N CYS A 161 -7.34 -5.34 14.39
CA CYS A 161 -6.52 -4.28 13.77
C CYS A 161 -7.37 -3.36 12.88
N ALA A 162 -8.34 -3.91 12.11
CA ALA A 162 -9.27 -3.13 11.30
C ALA A 162 -10.16 -2.22 12.17
N GLY A 163 -10.66 -2.73 13.29
CA GLY A 163 -11.44 -1.96 14.26
C GLY A 163 -10.65 -0.78 14.84
N PHE A 164 -9.42 -1.02 15.29
CA PHE A 164 -8.54 0.03 15.80
C PHE A 164 -8.17 1.07 14.74
N TYR A 165 -7.84 0.63 13.55
CA TYR A 165 -7.53 1.53 12.44
C TYR A 165 -8.72 2.41 12.06
N ALA A 166 -9.91 1.83 11.95
CA ALA A 166 -11.14 2.57 11.68
C ALA A 166 -11.45 3.59 12.79
N ALA A 167 -11.29 3.21 14.06
CA ALA A 167 -11.51 4.09 15.20
C ALA A 167 -10.53 5.27 15.22
N LEU A 168 -9.28 5.09 14.79
CA LEU A 168 -8.29 6.15 14.71
C LEU A 168 -8.46 7.03 13.46
N LEU A 169 -8.85 6.42 12.34
CA LEU A 169 -8.98 7.12 11.07
C LEU A 169 -10.25 7.98 10.99
N PHE A 170 -11.36 7.54 11.58
CA PHE A 170 -12.64 8.21 11.49
C PHE A 170 -12.63 9.65 12.07
N PRO A 171 -12.11 9.91 13.30
CA PRO A 171 -12.00 11.27 13.83
C PRO A 171 -11.03 12.13 13.02
N PHE A 172 -9.96 11.54 12.49
CA PHE A 172 -9.00 12.26 11.66
C PHE A 172 -9.62 12.72 10.33
N LEU A 173 -10.40 11.88 9.66
CA LEU A 173 -11.12 12.24 8.45
C LEU A 173 -12.15 13.35 8.69
N LYS A 174 -12.89 13.31 9.80
CA LYS A 174 -13.82 14.39 10.19
C LYS A 174 -13.09 15.72 10.41
N LEU A 175 -11.95 15.70 11.08
CA LEU A 175 -11.12 16.89 11.30
C LEU A 175 -10.57 17.46 9.99
N CYS A 176 -10.10 16.62 9.07
CA CYS A 176 -9.63 17.04 7.75
C CYS A 176 -10.77 17.64 6.91
N ALA A 177 -11.94 17.02 6.89
CA ALA A 177 -13.11 17.53 6.17
C ALA A 177 -13.53 18.90 6.70
N TYR A 178 -13.59 19.07 8.03
CA TYR A 178 -13.94 20.35 8.66
C TYR A 178 -12.95 21.48 8.31
N HIS A 179 -11.64 21.18 8.27
CA HIS A 179 -10.62 22.16 7.90
C HIS A 179 -10.66 22.56 6.40
N THR A 180 -11.12 21.66 5.54
CA THR A 180 -11.22 21.92 4.09
C THR A 180 -12.42 22.82 3.83
N ASP A 181 -13.55 22.58 4.49
CA ASP A 181 -14.80 23.36 4.36
C ASP A 181 -14.60 24.81 4.87
N LYS A 182 -13.89 24.99 5.98
CA LYS A 182 -13.55 26.31 6.53
C LYS A 182 -12.64 27.14 5.64
N LYS A 183 -11.79 26.50 4.81
CA LYS A 183 -10.93 27.19 3.84
C LYS A 183 -11.68 27.63 2.58
N GLN A 184 -12.77 26.98 2.23
CA GLN A 184 -13.63 27.39 1.12
C GLN A 184 -14.53 28.56 1.50
N THR A 185 -15.10 28.58 2.71
CA THR A 185 -15.95 29.66 3.22
C THR A 185 -15.21 31.00 3.48
N VAL A 186 -13.88 30.99 3.59
CA VAL A 186 -13.08 32.23 3.75
C VAL A 186 -12.62 32.81 2.40
N LYS A 187 -12.85 32.11 1.27
CA LYS A 187 -12.48 32.55 -0.08
C LYS A 187 -13.66 33.08 -0.90
N THR A 188 -14.89 33.00 -0.39
CA THR A 188 -16.10 33.68 -0.89
C THR A 188 -16.37 34.94 -0.11
#